data_04f578198adb8b795563999a591e3eae
#
_entry.id   04f578198adb8b795563999a591e3eae
#
_cell.length_a   1.000
_cell.length_b   1.000
_cell.length_c   1.000
_cell.angle_alpha   90.00
_cell.angle_beta   90.00
_cell.angle_gamma   90.00
#
_symmetry.space_group_name_H-M   'P 1'
#
loop_
_entity.id
_entity.type
_entity.pdbx_description
1 polymer ?
#
loop_
_entity_poly.entity_id
_entity_poly.type
_entity_poly.pdbx_seq_one_letter_code
_entity_poly.pdbx_strand_id
1 'polypeptide(L)'
;MNAHKVAILVDGGFYRKRATTLFGPKSGEERAEELFNYCLSHLWVKSEKANPRELYRIFYYDCEPITGCLFNPISQKNIILDKTEAYKWSMNFLAALKQRRKVALRLGSLAMHSPF
;
A
#
# COMPACT_ATOMS: atom_id res chain seq x y z
N MET A 1 25.63 22.30 -4.40
CA MET A 1 24.89 22.07 -3.16
C MET A 1 24.19 20.73 -3.22
N ASN A 2 24.36 19.92 -2.21
CA ASN A 2 23.75 18.59 -2.20
C ASN A 2 22.26 18.67 -1.84
N ALA A 3 21.44 17.93 -2.57
CA ALA A 3 20.04 17.81 -2.23
C ALA A 3 19.87 16.96 -0.98
N HIS A 4 18.87 17.30 -0.17
CA HIS A 4 18.49 16.47 0.95
C HIS A 4 17.75 15.23 0.45
N LYS A 5 18.24 14.06 0.79
CA LYS A 5 17.56 12.81 0.45
C LYS A 5 16.50 12.46 1.48
N VAL A 6 15.31 12.19 1.03
CA VAL A 6 14.15 11.93 1.89
C VAL A 6 13.67 10.51 1.66
N ALA A 7 13.53 9.76 2.74
CA ALA A 7 12.86 8.48 2.74
C ALA A 7 11.45 8.69 3.29
N ILE A 8 10.45 8.12 2.63
CA ILE A 8 9.07 8.20 3.07
C ILE A 8 8.62 6.81 3.48
N LEU A 9 8.16 6.68 4.72
CA LEU A 9 7.67 5.42 5.25
C LEU A 9 6.14 5.48 5.29
N VAL A 10 5.49 4.51 4.67
CA VAL A 10 4.04 4.46 4.59
C VAL A 10 3.53 3.24 5.34
N ASP A 11 2.66 3.46 6.32
CA ASP A 11 1.87 2.40 6.93
C ASP A 11 0.72 2.08 5.98
N GLY A 12 0.85 0.97 5.25
CA GLY A 12 -0.06 0.65 4.17
C GLY A 12 -1.48 0.36 4.64
N GLY A 13 -1.62 -0.34 5.76
CA GLY A 13 -2.94 -0.64 6.31
C GLY A 13 -3.69 0.63 6.68
N PHE A 14 -3.00 1.55 7.36
CA PHE A 14 -3.57 2.84 7.73
C PHE A 14 -3.91 3.66 6.48
N TYR A 15 -2.98 3.74 5.52
CA TYR A 15 -3.20 4.51 4.31
C TYR A 15 -4.44 4.03 3.54
N ARG A 16 -4.56 2.70 3.33
CA ARG A 16 -5.67 2.17 2.54
C ARG A 16 -7.02 2.49 3.17
N LYS A 17 -7.13 2.37 4.49
CA LYS A 17 -8.36 2.72 5.21
C LYS A 17 -8.65 4.21 5.12
N ARG A 18 -7.65 5.04 5.34
CA ARG A 18 -7.79 6.49 5.33
C ARG A 18 -8.17 7.01 3.96
N ALA A 19 -7.50 6.50 2.92
CA ALA A 19 -7.75 6.92 1.56
C ALA A 19 -9.17 6.56 1.10
N THR A 20 -9.64 5.36 1.44
CA THR A 20 -11.00 4.95 1.11
C THR A 20 -12.03 5.83 1.81
N THR A 21 -11.78 6.19 3.06
CA THR A 21 -12.68 7.06 3.82
C THR A 21 -12.72 8.48 3.25
N LEU A 22 -11.56 9.04 2.88
CA LEU A 22 -11.46 10.43 2.43
C LEU A 22 -11.79 10.61 0.96
N PHE A 23 -11.42 9.67 0.11
CA PHE A 23 -11.47 9.83 -1.35
C PHE A 23 -12.37 8.81 -2.04
N GLY A 24 -12.98 7.90 -1.29
CA GLY A 24 -13.84 6.88 -1.83
C GLY A 24 -13.09 5.71 -2.45
N PRO A 25 -13.83 4.72 -2.97
CA PRO A 25 -13.22 3.55 -3.58
C PRO A 25 -12.56 3.88 -4.91
N LYS A 26 -11.43 3.21 -5.19
CA LYS A 26 -10.69 3.31 -6.45
C LYS A 26 -10.13 1.94 -6.80
N SER A 27 -9.78 1.75 -8.07
CA SER A 27 -9.06 0.53 -8.46
C SER A 27 -7.69 0.46 -7.78
N GLY A 28 -7.09 -0.72 -7.77
CA GLY A 28 -5.75 -0.89 -7.19
C GLY A 28 -4.73 0.00 -7.86
N GLU A 29 -4.75 0.06 -9.19
CA GLU A 29 -3.83 0.89 -9.97
C GLU A 29 -4.02 2.38 -9.67
N GLU A 30 -5.25 2.85 -9.63
CA GLU A 30 -5.55 4.24 -9.33
C GLU A 30 -5.13 4.63 -7.91
N ARG A 31 -5.35 3.73 -6.95
CA ARG A 31 -4.96 3.97 -5.57
C ARG A 31 -3.44 4.02 -5.41
N ALA A 32 -2.72 3.18 -6.16
CA ALA A 32 -1.26 3.18 -6.16
C ALA A 32 -0.70 4.49 -6.74
N GLU A 33 -1.29 4.96 -7.82
CA GLU A 33 -0.89 6.23 -8.42
C GLU A 33 -1.15 7.40 -7.46
N GLU A 34 -2.31 7.40 -6.82
CA GLU A 34 -2.65 8.40 -5.81
C GLU A 34 -1.62 8.45 -4.69
N LEU A 35 -1.24 7.28 -4.16
CA LEU A 35 -0.25 7.19 -3.10
C LEU A 35 1.09 7.75 -3.56
N PHE A 36 1.55 7.34 -4.75
CA PHE A 36 2.83 7.79 -5.28
C PHE A 36 2.84 9.30 -5.43
N ASN A 37 1.80 9.87 -6.01
CA ASN A 37 1.69 11.32 -6.19
C ASN A 37 1.61 12.05 -4.85
N TYR A 38 0.92 11.48 -3.88
CA TYR A 38 0.84 12.05 -2.53
C TYR A 38 2.22 12.09 -1.87
N CYS A 39 2.99 11.02 -2.01
CA CYS A 39 4.35 10.98 -1.50
C CYS A 39 5.24 12.03 -2.18
N LEU A 40 5.13 12.17 -3.49
CA LEU A 40 5.92 13.17 -4.21
C LEU A 40 5.57 14.59 -3.77
N SER A 41 4.31 14.85 -3.41
CA SER A 41 3.89 16.18 -2.96
C SER A 41 4.63 16.64 -1.70
N HIS A 42 5.08 15.71 -0.87
CA HIS A 42 5.84 16.05 0.33
C HIS A 42 7.26 16.55 0.03
N LEU A 43 7.73 16.40 -1.20
CA LEU A 43 9.03 16.92 -1.60
C LEU A 43 8.95 18.39 -2.01
N TRP A 44 7.76 18.91 -2.27
CA TRP A 44 7.54 20.26 -2.75
C TRP A 44 7.23 21.20 -1.59
N VAL A 45 8.29 21.82 -1.05
CA VAL A 45 8.14 22.82 0.01
C VAL A 45 8.60 24.16 -0.53
N LYS A 46 7.66 25.10 -0.63
CA LYS A 46 7.90 26.41 -1.25
C LYS A 46 9.05 27.19 -0.62
N SER A 47 9.21 27.06 0.69
CA SER A 47 10.22 27.79 1.44
C SER A 47 11.64 27.21 1.31
N GLU A 48 11.78 26.07 0.66
CA GLU A 48 13.03 25.33 0.61
C GLU A 48 13.67 25.28 -0.78
N LYS A 49 13.46 26.31 -1.60
CA LYS A 49 14.04 26.35 -2.94
C LYS A 49 15.58 26.24 -2.94
N ALA A 50 16.22 26.76 -1.89
CA ALA A 50 17.66 26.70 -1.74
C ALA A 50 18.15 25.31 -1.27
N ASN A 51 17.25 24.50 -0.71
CA ASN A 51 17.55 23.16 -0.23
C ASN A 51 16.56 22.17 -0.83
N PRO A 52 16.73 21.82 -2.11
CA PRO A 52 15.79 20.91 -2.77
C PRO A 52 15.81 19.55 -2.09
N ARG A 53 14.63 18.94 -2.03
CA ARG A 53 14.46 17.59 -1.51
C ARG A 53 14.44 16.61 -2.66
N GLU A 54 15.18 15.54 -2.49
CA GLU A 54 15.23 14.46 -3.47
C GLU A 54 14.69 13.20 -2.82
N LEU A 55 13.82 12.49 -3.52
CA LEU A 55 13.29 11.23 -3.01
C LEU A 55 14.39 10.17 -3.04
N TYR A 56 14.70 9.62 -1.88
CA TYR A 56 15.55 8.44 -1.79
C TYR A 56 14.73 7.19 -2.11
N ARG A 57 13.75 6.88 -1.26
CA ARG A 57 12.84 5.74 -1.45
C ARG A 57 11.53 5.96 -0.71
N ILE A 58 10.49 5.31 -1.23
CA ILE A 58 9.24 5.13 -0.50
C ILE A 58 9.23 3.70 0.00
N PHE A 59 9.17 3.54 1.31
CA PHE A 59 9.06 2.22 1.94
C PHE A 59 7.60 2.01 2.32
N TYR A 60 6.96 1.09 1.62
CA TYR A 60 5.56 0.76 1.86
C TYR A 60 5.49 -0.51 2.70
N TYR A 61 4.93 -0.40 3.89
CA TYR A 61 4.81 -1.50 4.84
C TYR A 61 3.37 -1.98 4.88
N ASP A 62 3.17 -3.27 4.63
CA ASP A 62 1.85 -3.88 4.68
C ASP A 62 2.02 -5.38 4.89
N CYS A 63 0.90 -6.07 4.93
CA CYS A 63 0.89 -7.53 4.96
C CYS A 63 0.59 -8.06 3.56
N GLU A 64 1.12 -9.24 3.25
CA GLU A 64 0.74 -9.93 2.03
C GLU A 64 -0.75 -10.26 2.07
N PRO A 65 -1.44 -10.22 0.93
CA PRO A 65 -2.82 -10.68 0.87
C PRO A 65 -2.92 -12.14 1.33
N ILE A 66 -3.91 -12.41 2.16
CA ILE A 66 -4.08 -13.73 2.74
C ILE A 66 -4.64 -14.68 1.68
N THR A 67 -3.98 -15.84 1.53
CA THR A 67 -4.46 -16.93 0.69
C THR A 67 -5.03 -18.03 1.56
N GLY A 68 -5.64 -19.01 0.94
CA GLY A 68 -6.18 -20.17 1.64
C GLY A 68 -7.68 -20.17 1.67
N CYS A 69 -8.23 -21.01 2.52
CA CYS A 69 -9.67 -21.25 2.59
C CYS A 69 -10.16 -21.03 4.01
N LEU A 70 -11.23 -20.24 4.13
CA LEU A 70 -11.94 -20.03 5.39
C LEU A 70 -13.32 -20.63 5.28
N PHE A 71 -13.73 -21.38 6.31
CA PHE A 71 -15.09 -21.89 6.42
C PHE A 71 -15.95 -20.89 7.20
N ASN A 72 -17.07 -20.49 6.59
CA ASN A 72 -18.03 -19.61 7.25
C ASN A 72 -19.12 -20.48 7.85
N PRO A 73 -19.18 -20.61 9.19
CA PRO A 73 -20.16 -21.48 9.82
C PRO A 73 -21.61 -21.01 9.69
N ILE A 74 -21.82 -19.71 9.44
CA ILE A 74 -23.16 -19.16 9.29
C ILE A 74 -23.75 -19.53 7.93
N SER A 75 -22.98 -19.29 6.85
CA SER A 75 -23.41 -19.63 5.50
C SER A 75 -23.12 -21.08 5.13
N GLN A 76 -22.31 -21.76 5.92
CA GLN A 76 -21.82 -23.13 5.68
C GLN A 76 -21.10 -23.26 4.35
N LYS A 77 -20.41 -22.19 3.94
CA LYS A 77 -19.65 -22.16 2.70
C LYS A 77 -18.17 -21.95 2.98
N ASN A 78 -17.35 -22.52 2.13
CA ASN A 78 -15.92 -22.25 2.12
C ASN A 78 -15.66 -20.97 1.32
N ILE A 79 -14.80 -20.12 1.87
CA ILE A 79 -14.35 -18.90 1.20
C ILE A 79 -12.91 -19.13 0.78
N ILE A 80 -12.65 -19.09 -0.53
CA ILE A 80 -11.30 -19.18 -1.05
C ILE A 80 -10.76 -17.76 -1.15
N LEU A 81 -9.85 -17.39 -0.23
CA LEU A 81 -9.43 -16.00 -0.03
C LEU A 81 -8.73 -15.42 -1.25
N ASP A 82 -7.90 -16.20 -1.94
CA ASP A 82 -7.18 -15.73 -3.13
C ASP A 82 -8.07 -15.58 -4.36
N LYS A 83 -9.36 -15.95 -4.27
CA LYS A 83 -10.35 -15.72 -5.33
C LYS A 83 -11.29 -14.56 -5.00
N THR A 84 -11.12 -13.91 -3.86
CA THR A 84 -11.97 -12.78 -3.49
C THR A 84 -11.58 -11.52 -4.28
N GLU A 85 -12.54 -10.60 -4.40
CA GLU A 85 -12.28 -9.30 -5.02
C GLU A 85 -11.27 -8.49 -4.20
N ALA A 86 -11.32 -8.60 -2.88
CA ALA A 86 -10.37 -7.93 -2.01
C ALA A 86 -8.94 -8.40 -2.27
N TYR A 87 -8.73 -9.70 -2.48
CA TYR A 87 -7.43 -10.22 -2.81
C TYR A 87 -6.94 -9.70 -4.17
N LYS A 88 -7.81 -9.74 -5.18
CA LYS A 88 -7.48 -9.25 -6.52
C LYS A 88 -7.10 -7.78 -6.49
N TRP A 89 -7.89 -6.99 -5.76
CA TRP A 89 -7.61 -5.57 -5.60
C TRP A 89 -6.24 -5.35 -4.97
N SER A 90 -5.95 -6.06 -3.89
CA SER A 90 -4.67 -5.94 -3.19
C SER A 90 -3.49 -6.33 -4.08
N MET A 91 -3.62 -7.41 -4.84
CA MET A 91 -2.58 -7.83 -5.77
C MET A 91 -2.33 -6.79 -6.85
N ASN A 92 -3.39 -6.22 -7.41
CA ASN A 92 -3.27 -5.16 -8.41
C ASN A 92 -2.61 -3.92 -7.84
N PHE A 93 -2.99 -3.53 -6.64
CA PHE A 93 -2.43 -2.38 -5.95
C PHE A 93 -0.93 -2.56 -5.70
N LEU A 94 -0.55 -3.70 -5.12
CA LEU A 94 0.86 -3.98 -4.81
C LEU A 94 1.70 -4.11 -6.08
N ALA A 95 1.16 -4.74 -7.13
CA ALA A 95 1.86 -4.86 -8.41
C ALA A 95 2.11 -3.48 -9.03
N ALA A 96 1.13 -2.59 -8.98
CA ALA A 96 1.27 -1.24 -9.50
C ALA A 96 2.31 -0.44 -8.71
N LEU A 97 2.34 -0.58 -7.38
CA LEU A 97 3.37 0.04 -6.55
C LEU A 97 4.76 -0.49 -6.88
N LYS A 98 4.88 -1.80 -7.05
CA LYS A 98 6.16 -2.45 -7.33
C LYS A 98 6.78 -1.97 -8.65
N GLN A 99 5.97 -1.57 -9.61
CA GLN A 99 6.45 -1.06 -10.89
C GLN A 99 7.02 0.36 -10.80
N ARG A 100 6.73 1.08 -9.73
CA ARG A 100 7.24 2.45 -9.57
C ARG A 100 8.69 2.41 -9.11
N ARG A 101 9.51 3.25 -9.75
CA ARG A 101 10.89 3.43 -9.31
C ARG A 101 10.89 4.03 -7.90
N LYS A 102 11.87 3.63 -7.12
CA LYS A 102 12.08 4.11 -5.76
C LYS A 102 10.99 3.70 -4.75
N VAL A 103 10.12 2.75 -5.12
CA VAL A 103 9.21 2.14 -4.16
C VAL A 103 9.74 0.78 -3.75
N ALA A 104 9.91 0.59 -2.46
CA ALA A 104 10.30 -0.68 -1.89
C ALA A 104 9.14 -1.22 -1.05
N LEU A 105 8.68 -2.42 -1.39
CA LEU A 105 7.63 -3.09 -0.63
C LEU A 105 8.25 -3.87 0.52
N ARG A 106 7.69 -3.71 1.71
CA ARG A 106 8.07 -4.44 2.91
C ARG A 106 6.83 -5.16 3.43
N LEU A 107 6.64 -6.38 2.95
CA LEU A 107 5.43 -7.14 3.22
C LEU A 107 5.70 -8.19 4.28
N GLY A 108 4.93 -8.13 5.36
CA GLY A 108 4.92 -9.16 6.37
C GLY A 108 3.94 -10.25 6.01
N SER A 109 4.18 -11.45 6.53
CA SER A 109 3.27 -12.57 6.36
C SER A 109 2.25 -12.58 7.48
N LEU A 110 0.97 -12.69 7.10
CA LEU A 110 -0.08 -13.00 8.06
C LEU A 110 -0.28 -14.50 8.05
N ALA A 111 0.12 -15.14 9.13
CA ALA A 111 -0.21 -16.54 9.31
C ALA A 111 -1.63 -16.62 9.89
N MET A 112 -2.48 -17.43 9.25
CA MET A 112 -3.77 -17.73 9.83
C MET A 112 -3.57 -18.79 10.92
N HIS A 113 -3.36 -18.31 12.13
CA HIS A 113 -3.29 -19.21 13.27
C HIS A 113 -4.68 -19.47 13.81
N SER A 114 -4.93 -20.74 14.14
CA SER A 114 -6.03 -21.04 15.02
C SER A 114 -5.78 -20.26 16.32
N PRO A 115 -6.78 -19.58 16.88
CA PRO A 115 -6.59 -18.87 18.13
C PRO A 115 -6.38 -19.81 19.34
N PHE A 116 -6.34 -21.08 19.09
CA PHE A 116 -6.21 -22.08 20.15
C PHE A 116 -5.14 -23.09 19.81
#